data_9cb5acafe2802feb13841928c8bde7cd
#
_entry.id   9cb5acafe2802feb13841928c8bde7cd
#
_cell.length_a   1.000
_cell.length_b   1.000
_cell.length_c   1.000
_cell.angle_alpha   90.00
_cell.angle_beta   90.00
_cell.angle_gamma   90.00
#
_symmetry.space_group_name_H-M   'P 1'
#
loop_
_entity.id
_entity.type
_entity.pdbx_description
1 polymer ?
#
loop_
_entity_poly.entity_id
_entity_poly.type
_entity_poly.pdbx_seq_one_letter_code
_entity_poly.pdbx_strand_id
1 'polypeptide(L)'
;MTKTTRSPSPVAALFKTRRKALKLSQVALADRVRELLGPDETFSQQTYAAFEAGNTQNTRFALQIAQVLGLSMDEVSGISPTAKTAPKSVTADAVMLGPIEVWDDETPLDDDEVEIPLLKEIELSAGSGCSAVEHYSKSKLRFGRMTLRRQGIDPSNAICVTVSGHSMEPVLPSGSTVGVDQGKQDIKDGDIYALRHNDHLRVKILYRLPSGGIRMRSFNRDEYPDEEYSPEKIRNEDICVLGRVFWYSVLR
;
A
#
# COMPACT_ATOMS: atom_id res chain seq x y z
N MET A 1 34.78 39.55 20.87
CA MET A 1 33.91 38.36 20.84
C MET A 1 32.70 38.67 19.98
N THR A 2 32.74 38.26 18.72
CA THR A 2 31.66 38.46 17.74
C THR A 2 30.53 37.48 18.03
N LYS A 3 29.35 37.99 18.46
CA LYS A 3 28.13 37.18 18.59
C LYS A 3 27.71 36.70 17.19
N THR A 4 27.87 35.42 16.92
CA THR A 4 27.34 34.81 15.73
C THR A 4 25.81 34.77 15.86
N THR A 5 25.11 35.67 15.21
CA THR A 5 23.65 35.67 15.08
C THR A 5 23.27 34.50 14.18
N ARG A 6 22.72 33.43 14.77
CA ARG A 6 22.11 32.32 14.01
C ARG A 6 20.82 32.81 13.35
N SER A 7 20.56 32.37 12.14
CA SER A 7 19.29 32.66 11.46
C SER A 7 18.13 32.06 12.26
N PRO A 8 16.98 32.77 12.35
CA PRO A 8 15.79 32.25 13.03
C PRO A 8 15.33 30.93 12.37
N SER A 9 14.79 30.01 13.19
CA SER A 9 14.23 28.76 12.69
C SER A 9 13.05 29.05 11.74
N PRO A 10 12.75 28.13 10.78
CA PRO A 10 11.60 28.28 9.89
C PRO A 10 10.28 28.52 10.65
N VAL A 11 10.09 27.88 11.81
CA VAL A 11 8.93 28.06 12.69
C VAL A 11 8.91 29.46 13.29
N ALA A 12 10.07 29.99 13.75
CA ALA A 12 10.18 31.35 14.27
C ALA A 12 9.87 32.40 13.19
N ALA A 13 10.31 32.15 11.96
CA ALA A 13 10.02 33.02 10.81
C ALA A 13 8.51 33.00 10.45
N LEU A 14 7.88 31.84 10.46
CA LEU A 14 6.42 31.67 10.25
C LEU A 14 5.64 32.45 11.32
N PHE A 15 5.95 32.25 12.60
CA PHE A 15 5.27 32.91 13.71
C PHE A 15 5.42 34.42 13.63
N LYS A 16 6.62 34.92 13.31
CA LYS A 16 6.89 36.35 13.10
C LYS A 16 6.04 36.95 11.99
N THR A 17 5.96 36.26 10.85
CA THR A 17 5.17 36.68 9.70
C THR A 17 3.69 36.75 10.05
N ARG A 18 3.16 35.69 10.67
CA ARG A 18 1.74 35.64 11.06
C ARG A 18 1.37 36.64 12.12
N ARG A 19 2.23 36.82 13.14
CA ARG A 19 2.05 37.86 14.16
C ARG A 19 1.95 39.27 13.55
N LYS A 20 2.87 39.61 12.62
CA LYS A 20 2.84 40.91 11.91
C LYS A 20 1.57 41.08 11.07
N ALA A 21 1.14 40.03 10.38
CA ALA A 21 -0.10 40.04 9.60
C ALA A 21 -1.33 40.32 10.48
N LEU A 22 -1.35 39.80 11.70
CA LEU A 22 -2.38 40.06 12.71
C LEU A 22 -2.19 41.39 13.46
N LYS A 23 -1.18 42.18 13.12
CA LYS A 23 -0.82 43.46 13.78
C LYS A 23 -0.64 43.31 15.30
N LEU A 24 -0.21 42.16 15.78
CA LEU A 24 0.07 41.91 17.20
C LEU A 24 1.48 42.34 17.56
N SER A 25 1.63 43.05 18.70
CA SER A 25 2.94 43.28 19.29
C SER A 25 3.47 42.00 19.95
N GLN A 26 4.79 41.92 20.20
CA GLN A 26 5.37 40.77 20.92
C GLN A 26 4.81 40.65 22.35
N VAL A 27 4.52 41.80 22.99
CA VAL A 27 3.93 41.89 24.33
C VAL A 27 2.50 41.30 24.28
N ALA A 28 1.66 41.82 23.38
CA ALA A 28 0.27 41.35 23.24
C ALA A 28 0.16 39.86 22.92
N LEU A 29 1.11 39.32 22.14
CA LEU A 29 1.16 37.89 21.90
C LEU A 29 1.56 37.13 23.17
N ALA A 30 2.57 37.60 23.89
CA ALA A 30 3.01 36.95 25.12
C ALA A 30 1.91 36.94 26.20
N ASP A 31 1.12 38.01 26.29
CA ASP A 31 -0.02 38.10 27.22
C ASP A 31 -1.11 37.04 26.87
N ARG A 32 -1.49 36.96 25.60
CA ARG A 32 -2.47 35.95 25.13
C ARG A 32 -1.98 34.51 25.29
N VAL A 33 -0.69 34.27 25.10
CA VAL A 33 -0.12 32.94 25.36
C VAL A 33 -0.18 32.61 26.83
N ARG A 34 0.06 33.61 27.73
CA ARG A 34 -0.05 33.42 29.18
C ARG A 34 -1.46 33.03 29.63
N GLU A 35 -2.49 33.59 28.99
CA GLU A 35 -3.90 33.22 29.26
C GLU A 35 -4.22 31.74 28.95
N LEU A 36 -3.44 31.11 28.09
CA LEU A 36 -3.60 29.68 27.72
C LEU A 36 -2.73 28.73 28.57
N LEU A 37 -1.88 29.27 29.44
CA LEU A 37 -0.97 28.51 30.28
C LEU A 37 -1.57 28.21 31.65
N GLY A 38 -1.14 27.08 32.25
CA GLY A 38 -1.49 26.78 33.65
C GLY A 38 -0.77 27.67 34.66
N PRO A 39 -1.20 27.64 35.95
CA PRO A 39 -0.70 28.55 37.00
C PRO A 39 0.80 28.43 37.27
N ASP A 40 1.42 27.29 36.94
CA ASP A 40 2.85 27.04 37.19
C ASP A 40 3.76 27.36 35.99
N GLU A 41 3.17 27.82 34.86
CA GLU A 41 3.93 28.09 33.65
C GLU A 41 4.08 29.60 33.39
N THR A 42 5.31 30.04 33.11
CA THR A 42 5.61 31.46 32.81
C THR A 42 6.08 31.62 31.36
N PHE A 43 5.47 32.53 30.64
CA PHE A 43 5.88 32.93 29.31
C PHE A 43 6.04 34.47 29.24
N SER A 44 7.20 34.94 28.83
CA SER A 44 7.48 36.37 28.77
C SER A 44 7.70 36.87 27.34
N GLN A 45 7.50 38.15 27.12
CA GLN A 45 7.84 38.82 25.85
C GLN A 45 9.32 38.58 25.48
N GLN A 46 10.22 38.59 26.48
CA GLN A 46 11.65 38.33 26.24
C GLN A 46 11.92 36.93 25.73
N THR A 47 11.21 35.92 26.26
CA THR A 47 11.27 34.54 25.80
C THR A 47 10.83 34.42 24.33
N TYR A 48 9.73 35.07 23.97
CA TYR A 48 9.25 35.11 22.60
C TYR A 48 10.20 35.89 21.67
N ALA A 49 10.70 37.03 22.10
CA ALA A 49 11.63 37.86 21.33
C ALA A 49 12.95 37.10 21.03
N ALA A 50 13.48 36.37 21.99
CA ALA A 50 14.68 35.53 21.81
C ALA A 50 14.45 34.43 20.79
N PHE A 51 13.27 33.80 20.80
CA PHE A 51 12.88 32.79 19.81
C PHE A 51 12.69 33.42 18.42
N GLU A 52 11.96 34.53 18.31
CA GLU A 52 11.73 35.22 17.03
C GLU A 52 13.04 35.75 16.40
N ALA A 53 14.03 36.11 17.24
CA ALA A 53 15.34 36.58 16.81
C ALA A 53 16.32 35.43 16.41
N GLY A 54 15.96 34.19 16.65
CA GLY A 54 16.82 33.00 16.37
C GLY A 54 17.85 32.70 17.46
N ASN A 55 17.80 33.39 18.60
CA ASN A 55 18.68 33.12 19.74
C ASN A 55 18.33 31.77 20.40
N THR A 56 17.08 31.31 20.25
CA THR A 56 16.58 30.01 20.67
C THR A 56 15.95 29.32 19.45
N GLN A 57 16.36 28.10 19.13
CA GLN A 57 15.89 27.40 17.92
C GLN A 57 14.50 26.76 18.10
N ASN A 58 14.18 26.33 19.33
CA ASN A 58 12.92 25.67 19.66
C ASN A 58 12.28 26.37 20.86
N THR A 59 10.94 26.29 20.91
CA THR A 59 10.16 26.75 22.08
C THR A 59 9.19 25.66 22.49
N ARG A 60 9.13 25.37 23.79
CA ARG A 60 8.13 24.44 24.36
C ARG A 60 6.69 24.96 24.22
N PHE A 61 6.54 26.23 23.98
CA PHE A 61 5.25 26.92 23.85
C PHE A 61 4.77 27.06 22.40
N ALA A 62 5.34 26.27 21.45
CA ALA A 62 5.01 26.39 20.05
C ALA A 62 3.51 26.14 19.77
N LEU A 63 2.88 25.22 20.51
CA LEU A 63 1.45 24.91 20.38
C LEU A 63 0.57 26.12 20.78
N GLN A 64 0.85 26.72 21.94
CA GLN A 64 0.09 27.85 22.44
C GLN A 64 0.29 29.10 21.57
N ILE A 65 1.51 29.32 21.07
CA ILE A 65 1.81 30.40 20.13
C ILE A 65 1.05 30.19 18.81
N ALA A 66 1.05 28.95 18.27
CA ALA A 66 0.30 28.59 17.05
C ALA A 66 -1.19 28.86 17.24
N GLN A 67 -1.76 28.43 18.36
CA GLN A 67 -3.16 28.65 18.71
C GLN A 67 -3.53 30.13 18.75
N VAL A 68 -2.73 30.99 19.41
CA VAL A 68 -2.94 32.43 19.44
C VAL A 68 -2.84 33.07 18.06
N LEU A 69 -1.98 32.55 17.20
CA LEU A 69 -1.76 33.04 15.84
C LEU A 69 -2.76 32.46 14.82
N GLY A 70 -3.63 31.50 15.22
CA GLY A 70 -4.58 30.86 14.35
C GLY A 70 -3.92 30.00 13.26
N LEU A 71 -2.80 29.34 13.61
CA LEU A 71 -2.08 28.42 12.74
C LEU A 71 -2.46 26.97 13.10
N SER A 72 -2.63 26.13 12.09
CA SER A 72 -2.82 24.71 12.29
C SER A 72 -1.48 24.03 12.65
N MET A 73 -1.55 22.88 13.34
CA MET A 73 -0.35 22.12 13.66
C MET A 73 0.37 21.58 12.41
N ASP A 74 -0.36 21.37 11.33
CA ASP A 74 0.21 20.93 10.05
C ASP A 74 1.07 22.02 9.41
N GLU A 75 0.66 23.29 9.53
CA GLU A 75 1.44 24.43 9.05
C GLU A 75 2.74 24.62 9.86
N VAL A 76 2.72 24.29 11.14
CA VAL A 76 3.90 24.38 12.03
C VAL A 76 4.81 23.15 11.86
N SER A 77 4.27 21.95 11.71
CA SER A 77 5.02 20.69 11.61
C SER A 77 5.72 20.53 10.26
N GLY A 78 5.14 21.04 9.18
CA GLY A 78 5.73 20.97 7.83
C GLY A 78 7.02 21.78 7.66
N ILE A 79 7.40 22.59 8.66
CA ILE A 79 8.53 23.53 8.62
C ILE A 79 9.69 23.09 9.53
N SER A 80 9.53 22.06 10.36
CA SER A 80 10.57 21.63 11.33
C SER A 80 11.70 20.83 10.68
N PRO A 81 12.97 21.27 10.79
CA PRO A 81 14.11 20.42 10.46
C PRO A 81 14.40 19.47 11.64
N THR A 82 14.33 18.18 11.38
CA THR A 82 14.93 17.06 12.11
C THR A 82 14.98 17.16 13.65
N ALA A 83 13.98 16.61 14.30
CA ALA A 83 14.06 16.21 15.69
C ALA A 83 14.74 14.83 15.77
N LYS A 84 15.89 14.77 16.43
CA LYS A 84 16.45 13.50 16.94
C LYS A 84 15.60 13.06 18.13
N THR A 85 15.10 11.83 18.05
CA THR A 85 14.53 11.01 19.14
C THR A 85 13.24 11.56 19.78
N ALA A 86 12.14 11.45 19.05
CA ALA A 86 10.81 11.30 19.63
C ALA A 86 10.49 9.79 19.79
N PRO A 87 9.60 9.41 20.74
CA PRO A 87 9.12 8.04 20.80
C PRO A 87 8.56 7.65 19.43
N LYS A 88 8.76 6.41 18.99
CA LYS A 88 8.29 5.91 17.69
C LYS A 88 6.86 6.40 17.46
N SER A 89 6.71 7.40 16.62
CA SER A 89 5.40 7.76 16.07
C SER A 89 4.89 6.50 15.39
N VAL A 90 3.70 6.08 15.74
CA VAL A 90 2.96 5.08 14.98
C VAL A 90 2.83 5.70 13.59
N THR A 91 3.68 5.25 12.67
CA THR A 91 3.52 5.58 11.26
C THR A 91 2.18 5.02 10.83
N ALA A 92 1.34 5.82 10.21
CA ALA A 92 0.10 5.33 9.67
C ALA A 92 0.45 4.24 8.64
N ASP A 93 0.02 3.00 8.91
CA ASP A 93 0.26 1.86 8.02
C ASP A 93 -0.65 1.91 6.79
N ALA A 94 -1.59 2.86 6.74
CA ALA A 94 -2.52 3.05 5.64
C ALA A 94 -2.86 4.52 5.43
N VAL A 95 -3.07 4.90 4.17
CA VAL A 95 -3.55 6.22 3.76
C VAL A 95 -4.92 6.06 3.13
N MET A 96 -5.90 6.84 3.61
CA MET A 96 -7.23 6.88 3.00
C MET A 96 -7.15 7.68 1.69
N LEU A 97 -7.44 7.03 0.57
CA LEU A 97 -7.36 7.62 -0.77
C LEU A 97 -8.66 8.35 -1.20
N GLY A 98 -9.69 8.36 -0.36
CA GLY A 98 -10.99 8.98 -0.65
C GLY A 98 -12.14 7.98 -0.62
N PRO A 99 -13.37 8.40 -0.92
CA PRO A 99 -14.51 7.50 -1.04
C PRO A 99 -14.31 6.51 -2.18
N ILE A 100 -14.77 5.28 -1.98
CA ILE A 100 -14.83 4.27 -3.04
C ILE A 100 -16.11 4.52 -3.83
N GLU A 101 -15.98 4.76 -5.13
CA GLU A 101 -17.14 4.80 -6.03
C GLU A 101 -17.66 3.39 -6.27
N VAL A 102 -18.97 3.21 -6.11
CA VAL A 102 -19.64 1.92 -6.34
C VAL A 102 -19.97 1.83 -7.82
N TRP A 103 -19.59 0.72 -8.46
CA TRP A 103 -19.91 0.43 -9.85
C TRP A 103 -20.75 -0.86 -9.95
N ASP A 104 -21.54 -0.95 -11.01
CA ASP A 104 -22.34 -2.10 -11.39
C ASP A 104 -22.16 -2.41 -12.90
N ASP A 105 -22.89 -3.40 -13.40
CA ASP A 105 -22.80 -3.81 -14.81
C ASP A 105 -23.27 -2.74 -15.80
N GLU A 106 -24.03 -1.73 -15.34
CA GLU A 106 -24.53 -0.61 -16.17
C GLU A 106 -23.58 0.61 -16.11
N THR A 107 -22.65 0.65 -15.17
CA THR A 107 -21.70 1.75 -15.05
C THR A 107 -20.66 1.68 -16.17
N PRO A 108 -20.53 2.72 -17.03
CA PRO A 108 -19.53 2.73 -18.09
C PRO A 108 -18.11 2.55 -17.56
N LEU A 109 -17.24 1.94 -18.38
CA LEU A 109 -15.81 1.89 -18.09
C LEU A 109 -15.18 3.27 -18.29
N ASP A 110 -14.35 3.69 -17.36
CA ASP A 110 -13.50 4.85 -17.54
C ASP A 110 -12.36 4.55 -18.54
N ASP A 111 -11.81 5.59 -19.16
CA ASP A 111 -10.74 5.45 -20.16
C ASP A 111 -9.48 4.77 -19.62
N ASP A 112 -9.27 4.82 -18.31
CA ASP A 112 -8.14 4.21 -17.60
C ASP A 112 -8.47 2.86 -16.95
N GLU A 113 -9.67 2.33 -17.13
CA GLU A 113 -10.12 1.03 -16.66
C GLU A 113 -10.12 -0.06 -17.75
N VAL A 114 -10.06 -1.29 -17.31
CA VAL A 114 -10.20 -2.49 -18.15
C VAL A 114 -10.89 -3.60 -17.36
N GLU A 115 -11.74 -4.34 -18.04
CA GLU A 115 -12.40 -5.52 -17.49
C GLU A 115 -11.56 -6.77 -17.71
N ILE A 116 -11.35 -7.50 -16.62
CA ILE A 116 -10.67 -8.80 -16.63
C ILE A 116 -11.69 -9.89 -16.30
N PRO A 117 -11.82 -10.94 -17.11
CA PRO A 117 -12.79 -12.02 -16.88
C PRO A 117 -12.51 -12.75 -15.57
N LEU A 118 -13.58 -13.05 -14.80
CA LEU A 118 -13.53 -13.85 -13.60
C LEU A 118 -14.06 -15.25 -13.90
N LEU A 119 -13.19 -16.25 -13.85
CA LEU A 119 -13.50 -17.63 -14.15
C LEU A 119 -13.74 -18.44 -12.87
N LYS A 120 -14.68 -19.35 -12.89
CA LYS A 120 -14.85 -20.35 -11.84
C LYS A 120 -14.01 -21.60 -12.15
N GLU A 121 -13.64 -22.35 -11.12
CA GLU A 121 -12.80 -23.56 -11.24
C GLU A 121 -13.27 -24.55 -12.33
N ILE A 122 -14.59 -24.72 -12.48
CA ILE A 122 -15.22 -25.65 -13.45
C ILE A 122 -15.00 -25.19 -14.90
N GLU A 123 -14.79 -23.91 -15.14
CA GLU A 123 -14.64 -23.32 -16.49
C GLU A 123 -13.22 -23.48 -17.06
N LEU A 124 -12.25 -23.83 -16.21
CA LEU A 124 -10.85 -24.04 -16.62
C LEU A 124 -10.58 -25.45 -17.18
N SER A 125 -11.46 -26.41 -16.89
CA SER A 125 -11.31 -27.81 -17.31
C SER A 125 -11.71 -28.07 -18.75
N ALA A 126 -12.37 -27.13 -19.42
CA ALA A 126 -13.01 -27.38 -20.73
C ALA A 126 -12.08 -27.22 -21.94
N GLY A 127 -10.79 -26.87 -21.76
CA GLY A 127 -9.87 -26.58 -22.85
C GLY A 127 -8.81 -27.68 -23.06
N SER A 128 -8.66 -28.20 -24.28
CA SER A 128 -7.55 -29.04 -24.68
C SER A 128 -6.29 -28.23 -24.95
N GLY A 129 -5.36 -28.21 -24.02
CA GLY A 129 -4.06 -27.53 -24.13
C GLY A 129 -3.84 -26.40 -23.09
N CYS A 130 -2.59 -26.03 -22.84
CA CYS A 130 -2.22 -24.96 -21.90
C CYS A 130 -2.71 -23.57 -22.32
N SER A 131 -3.28 -23.42 -23.50
CA SER A 131 -3.59 -22.11 -24.10
C SER A 131 -5.09 -21.80 -24.20
N ALA A 132 -5.98 -22.73 -23.87
CA ALA A 132 -7.40 -22.55 -24.11
C ALA A 132 -8.19 -22.54 -22.81
N VAL A 133 -8.17 -21.42 -22.12
CA VAL A 133 -9.24 -21.10 -21.18
C VAL A 133 -10.33 -20.40 -21.99
N GLU A 134 -11.39 -21.12 -22.34
CA GLU A 134 -12.53 -20.51 -23.01
C GLU A 134 -13.26 -19.60 -22.02
N HIS A 135 -13.32 -18.32 -22.33
CA HIS A 135 -13.90 -17.27 -21.50
C HIS A 135 -15.45 -17.28 -21.63
N TYR A 136 -16.12 -18.14 -20.88
CA TYR A 136 -17.59 -18.13 -20.82
C TYR A 136 -18.16 -17.47 -19.56
N SER A 137 -17.32 -16.82 -18.74
CA SER A 137 -17.82 -16.15 -17.56
C SER A 137 -18.42 -14.79 -17.91
N LYS A 138 -19.67 -14.56 -17.47
CA LYS A 138 -20.29 -13.22 -17.50
C LYS A 138 -19.74 -12.30 -16.43
N SER A 139 -19.08 -12.84 -15.42
CA SER A 139 -18.52 -12.08 -14.31
C SER A 139 -17.17 -11.50 -14.69
N LYS A 140 -16.94 -10.23 -14.35
CA LYS A 140 -15.71 -9.51 -14.65
C LYS A 140 -15.27 -8.72 -13.43
N LEU A 141 -13.98 -8.39 -13.36
CA LEU A 141 -13.42 -7.46 -12.38
C LEU A 141 -12.80 -6.28 -13.11
N ARG A 142 -12.98 -5.08 -12.58
CA ARG A 142 -12.38 -3.86 -13.13
C ARG A 142 -11.01 -3.61 -12.52
N PHE A 143 -10.06 -3.30 -13.38
CA PHE A 143 -8.69 -2.92 -13.00
C PHE A 143 -8.28 -1.64 -13.68
N GLY A 144 -7.56 -0.78 -12.97
CA GLY A 144 -6.93 0.38 -13.59
C GLY A 144 -5.81 -0.05 -14.55
N ARG A 145 -5.83 0.45 -15.79
CA ARG A 145 -4.81 0.19 -16.83
C ARG A 145 -3.40 0.49 -16.33
N MET A 146 -3.23 1.56 -15.55
CA MET A 146 -1.95 1.94 -14.98
C MET A 146 -1.42 0.90 -13.99
N THR A 147 -2.30 0.24 -13.21
CA THR A 147 -1.93 -0.82 -12.27
C THR A 147 -1.36 -2.02 -13.03
N LEU A 148 -2.04 -2.48 -14.07
CA LEU A 148 -1.59 -3.59 -14.91
C LEU A 148 -0.29 -3.23 -15.63
N ARG A 149 -0.21 -2.03 -16.21
CA ARG A 149 1.00 -1.56 -16.92
C ARG A 149 2.23 -1.52 -16.01
N ARG A 150 2.10 -1.05 -14.76
CA ARG A 150 3.20 -1.03 -13.77
C ARG A 150 3.71 -2.43 -13.43
N GLN A 151 2.85 -3.43 -13.48
CA GLN A 151 3.19 -4.84 -13.27
C GLN A 151 3.67 -5.54 -14.55
N GLY A 152 3.67 -4.83 -15.70
CA GLY A 152 3.99 -5.41 -17.00
C GLY A 152 3.01 -6.51 -17.40
N ILE A 153 1.71 -6.29 -17.14
CA ILE A 153 0.63 -7.21 -17.47
C ILE A 153 -0.08 -6.69 -18.72
N ASP A 154 -0.21 -7.56 -19.71
CA ASP A 154 -1.09 -7.30 -20.85
C ASP A 154 -2.52 -7.71 -20.44
N PRO A 155 -3.51 -6.78 -20.49
CA PRO A 155 -4.88 -7.10 -20.13
C PRO A 155 -5.48 -8.29 -20.91
N SER A 156 -5.04 -8.51 -22.15
CA SER A 156 -5.50 -9.64 -22.98
C SER A 156 -5.08 -11.01 -22.46
N ASN A 157 -4.01 -11.05 -21.65
CA ASN A 157 -3.49 -12.26 -21.02
C ASN A 157 -3.90 -12.38 -19.55
N ALA A 158 -4.66 -11.42 -19.03
CA ALA A 158 -5.08 -11.42 -17.64
C ALA A 158 -6.42 -12.14 -17.46
N ILE A 159 -6.50 -13.00 -16.45
CA ILE A 159 -7.74 -13.62 -15.99
C ILE A 159 -7.80 -13.55 -14.47
N CYS A 160 -8.99 -13.62 -13.91
CA CYS A 160 -9.21 -13.80 -12.49
C CYS A 160 -9.83 -15.18 -12.24
N VAL A 161 -9.40 -15.84 -11.16
CA VAL A 161 -9.96 -17.14 -10.75
C VAL A 161 -10.24 -17.14 -9.25
N THR A 162 -11.27 -17.87 -8.84
CA THR A 162 -11.57 -18.06 -7.41
C THR A 162 -10.81 -19.28 -6.90
N VAL A 163 -10.13 -19.11 -5.77
CA VAL A 163 -9.40 -20.19 -5.09
C VAL A 163 -10.34 -20.92 -4.15
N SER A 164 -10.32 -22.26 -4.21
CA SER A 164 -11.03 -23.12 -3.27
C SER A 164 -10.05 -23.99 -2.47
N GLY A 165 -10.48 -24.43 -1.28
CA GLY A 165 -9.68 -25.24 -0.38
C GLY A 165 -8.73 -24.45 0.53
N HIS A 166 -7.96 -25.17 1.37
CA HIS A 166 -7.19 -24.62 2.49
C HIS A 166 -5.67 -24.68 2.29
N SER A 167 -5.21 -25.18 1.14
CA SER A 167 -3.78 -25.40 0.91
C SER A 167 -2.94 -24.12 0.87
N MET A 168 -3.57 -22.99 0.55
CA MET A 168 -2.90 -21.69 0.44
C MET A 168 -3.20 -20.77 1.63
N GLU A 169 -3.84 -21.26 2.67
CA GLU A 169 -4.00 -20.54 3.93
C GLU A 169 -2.65 -20.37 4.65
N PRO A 170 -2.48 -19.29 5.43
CA PRO A 170 -3.44 -18.21 5.72
C PRO A 170 -3.45 -17.10 4.66
N VAL A 171 -2.62 -17.16 3.61
CA VAL A 171 -2.43 -16.08 2.63
C VAL A 171 -3.62 -15.97 1.68
N LEU A 172 -4.10 -17.11 1.18
CA LEU A 172 -5.26 -17.21 0.29
C LEU A 172 -6.29 -18.16 0.90
N PRO A 173 -7.17 -17.69 1.78
CA PRO A 173 -8.29 -18.49 2.27
C PRO A 173 -9.23 -18.92 1.14
N SER A 174 -10.00 -19.98 1.38
CA SER A 174 -11.05 -20.42 0.45
C SER A 174 -12.01 -19.27 0.12
N GLY A 175 -12.35 -19.08 -1.15
CA GLY A 175 -13.13 -17.94 -1.65
C GLY A 175 -12.31 -16.72 -2.05
N SER A 176 -10.98 -16.74 -1.86
CA SER A 176 -10.10 -15.68 -2.37
C SER A 176 -10.14 -15.63 -3.89
N THR A 177 -9.97 -14.43 -4.45
CA THR A 177 -9.82 -14.25 -5.90
C THR A 177 -8.36 -13.93 -6.22
N VAL A 178 -7.79 -14.56 -7.25
CA VAL A 178 -6.44 -14.28 -7.74
C VAL A 178 -6.48 -13.81 -9.19
N GLY A 179 -5.68 -12.79 -9.51
CA GLY A 179 -5.41 -12.34 -10.88
C GLY A 179 -4.18 -13.06 -11.42
N VAL A 180 -4.31 -13.70 -12.59
CA VAL A 180 -3.31 -14.54 -13.24
C VAL A 180 -2.92 -13.95 -14.58
N ASP A 181 -1.62 -13.80 -14.81
CA ASP A 181 -1.03 -13.40 -16.09
C ASP A 181 -0.65 -14.66 -16.88
N GLN A 182 -1.46 -15.02 -17.87
CA GLN A 182 -1.24 -16.18 -18.74
C GLN A 182 -0.04 -16.00 -19.68
N GLY A 183 0.41 -14.77 -19.88
CA GLY A 183 1.63 -14.47 -20.64
C GLY A 183 2.92 -14.82 -19.89
N LYS A 184 2.86 -15.12 -18.58
CA LYS A 184 4.01 -15.46 -17.74
C LYS A 184 3.93 -16.86 -17.21
N GLN A 185 4.25 -17.84 -18.04
CA GLN A 185 4.26 -19.27 -17.73
C GLN A 185 5.64 -19.77 -17.27
N ASP A 186 6.71 -19.01 -17.52
CA ASP A 186 8.05 -19.35 -17.05
C ASP A 186 8.11 -19.27 -15.52
N ILE A 187 8.55 -20.36 -14.90
CA ILE A 187 8.60 -20.44 -13.44
C ILE A 187 9.76 -19.61 -12.90
N LYS A 188 9.41 -18.64 -12.07
CA LYS A 188 10.31 -17.95 -11.18
C LYS A 188 10.13 -18.52 -9.78
N ASP A 189 11.21 -19.06 -9.22
CA ASP A 189 11.19 -19.78 -7.95
C ASP A 189 10.63 -18.91 -6.81
N GLY A 190 9.63 -19.43 -6.11
CA GLY A 190 8.99 -18.78 -4.99
C GLY A 190 7.78 -17.91 -5.33
N ASP A 191 7.48 -17.69 -6.61
CA ASP A 191 6.26 -16.99 -7.03
C ASP A 191 5.05 -17.94 -7.03
N ILE A 192 3.85 -17.35 -6.92
CA ILE A 192 2.58 -18.07 -6.92
C ILE A 192 2.10 -18.22 -8.37
N TYR A 193 1.63 -19.41 -8.71
CA TYR A 193 1.12 -19.74 -10.03
C TYR A 193 -0.23 -20.43 -9.96
N ALA A 194 -1.08 -20.16 -10.93
CA ALA A 194 -2.21 -21.01 -11.27
C ALA A 194 -1.74 -22.10 -12.25
N LEU A 195 -2.15 -23.30 -12.02
CA LEU A 195 -1.79 -24.46 -12.85
C LEU A 195 -2.97 -25.41 -12.99
N ARG A 196 -3.01 -26.11 -14.12
CA ARG A 196 -3.87 -27.26 -14.31
C ARG A 196 -3.10 -28.52 -13.91
N HIS A 197 -3.74 -29.39 -13.15
CA HIS A 197 -3.23 -30.70 -12.79
C HIS A 197 -4.34 -31.72 -13.04
N ASN A 198 -4.22 -32.52 -14.07
CA ASN A 198 -5.35 -33.20 -14.72
C ASN A 198 -6.44 -32.13 -15.02
N ASP A 199 -7.68 -32.37 -14.65
CA ASP A 199 -8.78 -31.43 -14.88
C ASP A 199 -9.03 -30.45 -13.72
N HIS A 200 -8.08 -30.30 -12.78
CA HIS A 200 -8.23 -29.47 -11.60
C HIS A 200 -7.35 -28.21 -11.68
N LEU A 201 -7.97 -27.06 -11.39
CA LEU A 201 -7.23 -25.83 -11.13
C LEU A 201 -6.56 -25.91 -9.75
N ARG A 202 -5.26 -25.65 -9.71
CA ARG A 202 -4.51 -25.53 -8.45
C ARG A 202 -3.79 -24.19 -8.42
N VAL A 203 -3.67 -23.60 -7.23
CA VAL A 203 -2.83 -22.43 -6.97
C VAL A 203 -1.74 -22.88 -6.01
N LYS A 204 -0.47 -22.71 -6.39
CA LYS A 204 0.70 -23.17 -5.62
C LYS A 204 1.88 -22.22 -5.80
N ILE A 205 2.81 -22.27 -4.87
CA ILE A 205 4.15 -21.69 -5.04
C ILE A 205 4.99 -22.69 -5.80
N LEU A 206 5.62 -22.24 -6.90
CA LEU A 206 6.43 -23.12 -7.74
C LEU A 206 7.91 -22.87 -7.57
N TYR A 207 8.67 -23.97 -7.69
CA TYR A 207 10.14 -23.98 -7.75
C TYR A 207 10.58 -24.94 -8.85
N ARG A 208 11.61 -24.56 -9.60
CA ARG A 208 12.24 -25.45 -10.58
C ARG A 208 13.17 -26.42 -9.86
N LEU A 209 13.16 -27.66 -10.29
CA LEU A 209 14.11 -28.65 -9.83
C LEU A 209 15.27 -28.78 -10.84
N PRO A 210 16.51 -29.09 -10.39
CA PRO A 210 17.66 -29.24 -11.27
C PRO A 210 17.47 -30.30 -12.36
N SER A 211 16.61 -31.29 -12.12
CA SER A 211 16.27 -32.36 -13.07
C SER A 211 15.28 -31.94 -14.18
N GLY A 212 14.89 -30.65 -14.24
CA GLY A 212 13.86 -30.15 -15.16
C GLY A 212 12.43 -30.39 -14.69
N GLY A 213 12.24 -30.90 -13.48
CA GLY A 213 10.94 -31.01 -12.82
C GLY A 213 10.52 -29.76 -12.06
N ILE A 214 9.40 -29.85 -11.37
CA ILE A 214 8.88 -28.77 -10.54
C ILE A 214 8.57 -29.28 -9.13
N ARG A 215 8.72 -28.36 -8.15
CA ARG A 215 8.19 -28.54 -6.80
C ARG A 215 7.01 -27.59 -6.63
N MET A 216 5.90 -28.16 -6.20
CA MET A 216 4.69 -27.43 -5.82
C MET A 216 4.64 -27.31 -4.30
N ARG A 217 4.53 -26.10 -3.80
CA ARG A 217 4.50 -25.79 -2.37
C ARG A 217 3.22 -25.08 -2.01
N SER A 218 2.64 -25.48 -0.88
CA SER A 218 1.50 -24.83 -0.25
C SER A 218 1.97 -23.84 0.81
N PHE A 219 1.16 -22.82 1.17
CA PHE A 219 1.42 -22.04 2.39
C PHE A 219 1.09 -22.86 3.64
N ASN A 220 -0.02 -23.60 3.63
CA ASN A 220 -0.40 -24.53 4.70
C ASN A 220 0.39 -25.83 4.55
N ARG A 221 1.65 -25.83 4.97
CA ARG A 221 2.57 -26.97 4.82
C ARG A 221 2.30 -28.11 5.79
N ASP A 222 1.69 -27.79 6.92
CA ASP A 222 1.43 -28.79 7.97
C ASP A 222 0.42 -29.84 7.48
N GLU A 223 -0.57 -29.41 6.69
CA GLU A 223 -1.56 -30.30 6.11
C GLU A 223 -1.24 -30.69 4.66
N TYR A 224 -0.52 -29.83 3.93
CA TYR A 224 -0.21 -29.98 2.50
C TYR A 224 1.29 -29.91 2.26
N PRO A 225 2.03 -31.02 2.41
CA PRO A 225 3.48 -31.05 2.22
C PRO A 225 3.88 -30.73 0.78
N ASP A 226 5.16 -30.41 0.58
CA ASP A 226 5.72 -30.15 -0.74
C ASP A 226 5.57 -31.37 -1.65
N GLU A 227 5.14 -31.17 -2.89
CA GLU A 227 4.98 -32.18 -3.92
C GLU A 227 6.05 -31.96 -5.01
N GLU A 228 6.76 -33.02 -5.40
CA GLU A 228 7.78 -32.95 -6.46
C GLU A 228 7.37 -33.80 -7.66
N TYR A 229 7.47 -33.19 -8.84
CA TYR A 229 7.09 -33.79 -10.11
C TYR A 229 8.27 -33.78 -11.07
N SER A 230 8.68 -34.96 -11.51
CA SER A 230 9.65 -35.13 -12.59
C SER A 230 9.04 -34.69 -13.93
N PRO A 231 9.86 -34.42 -14.98
CA PRO A 231 9.34 -34.12 -16.31
C PRO A 231 8.38 -35.17 -16.87
N GLU A 232 8.57 -36.43 -16.50
CA GLU A 232 7.69 -37.52 -16.90
C GLU A 232 6.32 -37.47 -16.20
N LYS A 233 6.34 -37.23 -14.88
CA LYS A 233 5.10 -37.06 -14.12
C LYS A 233 4.30 -35.84 -14.57
N ILE A 234 4.99 -34.73 -14.88
CA ILE A 234 4.35 -33.51 -15.40
C ILE A 234 3.55 -33.82 -16.66
N ARG A 235 4.12 -34.65 -17.58
CA ARG A 235 3.41 -35.05 -18.80
C ARG A 235 2.28 -36.06 -18.54
N ASN A 236 2.52 -37.06 -17.68
CA ASN A 236 1.57 -38.11 -17.41
C ASN A 236 0.34 -37.64 -16.63
N GLU A 237 0.52 -36.65 -15.77
CA GLU A 237 -0.53 -36.08 -14.92
C GLU A 237 -1.08 -34.76 -15.48
N ASP A 238 -0.78 -34.45 -16.75
CA ASP A 238 -1.22 -33.25 -17.46
C ASP A 238 -1.07 -31.96 -16.64
N ILE A 239 0.12 -31.80 -16.05
CA ILE A 239 0.44 -30.61 -15.28
C ILE A 239 0.87 -29.50 -16.22
N CYS A 240 0.11 -28.40 -16.21
CA CYS A 240 0.36 -27.25 -17.05
C CYS A 240 0.30 -25.94 -16.23
N VAL A 241 1.33 -25.11 -16.34
CA VAL A 241 1.35 -23.78 -15.75
C VAL A 241 0.49 -22.85 -16.59
N LEU A 242 -0.64 -22.40 -16.04
CA LEU A 242 -1.55 -21.48 -16.71
C LEU A 242 -1.01 -20.04 -16.70
N GLY A 243 -0.37 -19.63 -15.61
CA GLY A 243 0.23 -18.31 -15.51
C GLY A 243 0.61 -17.93 -14.09
N ARG A 244 1.32 -16.81 -13.98
CA ARG A 244 1.78 -16.27 -12.70
C ARG A 244 0.71 -15.40 -12.06
N VAL A 245 0.50 -15.58 -10.75
CA VAL A 245 -0.38 -14.71 -9.97
C VAL A 245 0.30 -13.34 -9.79
N PHE A 246 -0.39 -12.27 -10.20
CA PHE A 246 0.08 -10.90 -10.07
C PHE A 246 -0.71 -10.09 -9.03
N TRP A 247 -1.89 -10.56 -8.67
CA TRP A 247 -2.78 -9.88 -7.74
C TRP A 247 -3.66 -10.89 -7.01
N TYR A 248 -4.08 -10.57 -5.79
CA TYR A 248 -5.11 -11.34 -5.08
C TYR A 248 -5.95 -10.46 -4.15
N SER A 249 -7.18 -10.89 -3.90
CA SER A 249 -8.12 -10.26 -2.98
C SER A 249 -8.70 -11.30 -2.04
N VAL A 250 -8.76 -10.95 -0.77
CA VAL A 250 -9.34 -11.76 0.30
C VAL A 250 -10.50 -10.98 0.90
N LEU A 251 -11.71 -11.52 0.79
CA LEU A 251 -12.89 -10.98 1.45
C LEU A 251 -13.11 -11.76 2.77
N ARG A 252 -13.30 -11.04 3.87
CA ARG A 252 -13.52 -11.60 5.22
C ARG A 252 -14.83 -11.11 5.79
#